data_de7b388dab0fe4128ac88f6a05b28c95
#
_entry.id   de7b388dab0fe4128ac88f6a05b28c95
#
_cell.length_a   1.000
_cell.length_b   1.000
_cell.length_c   1.000
_cell.angle_alpha   90.00
_cell.angle_beta   90.00
_cell.angle_gamma   90.00
#
_symmetry.space_group_name_H-M   'P 1'
#
loop_
_entity.id
_entity.type
_entity.pdbx_description
1 polymer ?
#
loop_
_entity_poly.entity_id
_entity_poly.type
_entity_poly.pdbx_seq_one_letter_code
_entity_poly.pdbx_strand_id
1 'polypeptide(L)'
;MKKIIIFILLISLSIILFSQETSNKQIKAFLNYNNYYSSNNGPYIEFYLSILPNNLSFSTEVAFPYEHAKVSILLLIKDSSNNIADFAKLHLIIPKDSINMFNNVFSHLFSFNLKPGIYNLELSMRDEFDTLRKSNFNTKFYVPRFDTIAYSGIQLLDGYSIAQNDDDAFNKGGYQLKYRPINIFEENDSLLYFYFEIYNFKNYDTNKQFLLCIYLEDLNNRQILEKYYFTKKMDIDNFIGFIGNFNISKLPSGNYALVSEAINTSGITVAQVQLPIYVDHPSILPYQIVEQNYNYLAKVKNLDSLHEFLRILTPISSSVEVELIKKYIKSTDTNEIKQFIYAYWANKDPQNPEKAWQNYLEKIEAVNQKYSTQIRKGYLTDRGRVYLKYGPPNTIVQNENEPNAFPYEIWHYYEVNGEFNKKFVFYNPSLTYNNYELLHSDVRGEYNNPNWRQRLARKVYSSGNPEDDNPEFGWGSKVNDYFDNPR
;
A
#
# COMPACT_ATOMS: atom_id res chain seq x y z
N MET A 1 -27.75 -22.14 -9.89
CA MET A 1 -26.49 -21.77 -10.58
C MET A 1 -26.06 -20.44 -9.98
N LYS A 2 -25.05 -20.44 -9.10
CA LYS A 2 -24.50 -19.20 -8.50
C LYS A 2 -23.71 -18.48 -9.60
N LYS A 3 -24.21 -17.32 -10.04
CA LYS A 3 -23.43 -16.42 -10.89
C LYS A 3 -22.31 -15.82 -10.02
N ILE A 4 -21.07 -16.22 -10.31
CA ILE A 4 -19.88 -15.58 -9.76
C ILE A 4 -19.78 -14.21 -10.45
N ILE A 5 -20.08 -13.14 -9.71
CA ILE A 5 -19.82 -11.78 -10.15
C ILE A 5 -18.32 -11.56 -9.94
N ILE A 6 -17.56 -11.51 -11.04
CA ILE A 6 -16.13 -11.15 -11.00
C ILE A 6 -16.07 -9.64 -10.76
N PHE A 7 -15.75 -9.24 -9.52
CA PHE A 7 -15.43 -7.87 -9.17
C PHE A 7 -14.08 -7.49 -9.80
N ILE A 8 -14.11 -6.63 -10.81
CA ILE A 8 -12.89 -5.98 -11.31
C ILE A 8 -12.53 -4.87 -10.33
N LEU A 9 -11.51 -5.11 -9.54
CA LEU A 9 -10.95 -4.14 -8.58
C LEU A 9 -10.26 -3.00 -9.37
N LEU A 10 -10.91 -1.85 -9.48
CA LEU A 10 -10.28 -0.64 -10.02
C LEU A 10 -9.33 -0.08 -8.95
N ILE A 11 -8.05 -0.41 -9.06
CA ILE A 11 -6.99 0.17 -8.25
C ILE A 11 -6.47 1.40 -8.99
N SER A 12 -6.81 2.60 -8.52
CA SER A 12 -6.11 3.82 -8.92
C SER A 12 -4.75 3.82 -8.19
N LEU A 13 -3.69 3.45 -8.89
CA LEU A 13 -2.34 3.42 -8.33
C LEU A 13 -1.72 4.81 -8.51
N SER A 14 -1.47 5.54 -7.41
CA SER A 14 -0.56 6.68 -7.44
C SER A 14 0.85 6.16 -7.68
N ILE A 15 1.39 6.38 -8.87
CA ILE A 15 2.71 5.90 -9.21
C ILE A 15 3.71 7.01 -8.92
N ILE A 16 4.54 6.80 -7.89
CA ILE A 16 5.70 7.66 -7.60
C ILE A 16 6.76 7.36 -8.66
N LEU A 17 7.10 8.38 -9.45
CA LEU A 17 8.11 8.30 -10.48
C LEU A 17 9.52 8.29 -9.86
N PHE A 18 10.07 7.12 -9.54
CA PHE A 18 11.50 6.95 -9.31
C PHE A 18 12.16 6.34 -10.55
N SER A 19 12.88 7.14 -11.30
CA SER A 19 13.88 6.63 -12.25
C SER A 19 15.15 6.28 -11.46
N GLN A 20 15.65 5.05 -11.61
CA GLN A 20 16.92 4.60 -11.02
C GLN A 20 18.12 5.18 -11.79
N GLU A 21 18.32 6.49 -11.70
CA GLU A 21 19.62 7.09 -11.96
C GLU A 21 19.79 8.31 -11.05
N THR A 22 20.80 8.25 -10.19
CA THR A 22 21.25 9.32 -9.31
C THR A 22 21.83 10.49 -10.10
N SER A 23 20.99 11.35 -10.66
CA SER A 23 21.42 12.62 -11.19
C SER A 23 20.48 13.75 -10.75
N ASN A 24 21.07 14.83 -10.26
CA ASN A 24 20.42 16.12 -9.96
C ASN A 24 19.76 16.78 -11.20
N LYS A 25 19.63 16.04 -12.32
CA LYS A 25 19.20 16.50 -13.64
C LYS A 25 17.84 15.93 -14.08
N GLN A 26 17.04 15.42 -13.17
CA GLN A 26 15.70 14.91 -13.50
C GLN A 26 14.63 15.91 -13.08
N ILE A 27 13.58 16.04 -13.91
CA ILE A 27 12.35 16.74 -13.52
C ILE A 27 11.56 15.83 -12.58
N LYS A 28 11.31 16.32 -11.37
CA LYS A 28 10.50 15.60 -10.39
C LYS A 28 9.03 15.93 -10.61
N ALA A 29 8.20 14.90 -10.76
CA ALA A 29 6.77 15.07 -10.99
C ALA A 29 5.99 13.84 -10.47
N PHE A 30 4.71 14.04 -10.22
CA PHE A 30 3.71 13.00 -9.95
C PHE A 30 2.74 12.93 -11.11
N LEU A 31 2.31 11.73 -11.46
CA LEU A 31 1.29 11.51 -12.46
C LEU A 31 0.22 10.58 -11.89
N ASN A 32 -1.00 11.08 -11.78
CA ASN A 32 -2.18 10.29 -11.41
C ASN A 32 -3.19 10.30 -12.54
N TYR A 33 -4.15 9.38 -12.50
CA TYR A 33 -5.23 9.38 -13.45
C TYR A 33 -6.53 8.86 -12.83
N ASN A 34 -7.64 9.34 -13.37
CA ASN A 34 -8.96 8.83 -13.07
C ASN A 34 -9.77 8.62 -14.37
N ASN A 35 -10.58 7.56 -14.36
CA ASN A 35 -11.52 7.28 -15.43
C ASN A 35 -12.88 7.90 -15.12
N TYR A 36 -13.49 8.52 -16.11
CA TYR A 36 -14.80 9.16 -16.03
C TYR A 36 -15.67 8.74 -17.22
N TYR A 37 -16.94 9.11 -17.14
CA TYR A 37 -17.89 8.86 -18.22
C TYR A 37 -18.74 10.10 -18.50
N SER A 38 -18.85 10.46 -19.78
CA SER A 38 -19.74 11.49 -20.27
C SER A 38 -20.86 10.85 -21.08
N SER A 39 -22.10 11.24 -20.82
CA SER A 39 -23.26 10.76 -21.60
C SER A 39 -23.16 11.09 -23.09
N ASN A 40 -22.45 12.17 -23.44
CA ASN A 40 -22.33 12.65 -24.83
C ASN A 40 -21.10 12.02 -25.55
N ASN A 41 -19.99 11.83 -24.83
CA ASN A 41 -18.71 11.48 -25.44
C ASN A 41 -18.22 10.08 -25.05
N GLY A 42 -18.94 9.38 -24.14
CA GLY A 42 -18.52 8.09 -23.62
C GLY A 42 -17.41 8.16 -22.57
N PRO A 43 -16.64 7.08 -22.41
CA PRO A 43 -15.54 7.04 -21.44
C PRO A 43 -14.44 8.04 -21.78
N TYR A 44 -13.90 8.69 -20.76
CA TYR A 44 -12.71 9.51 -20.88
C TYR A 44 -11.80 9.32 -19.66
N ILE A 45 -10.54 9.62 -19.86
CA ILE A 45 -9.52 9.53 -18.81
C ILE A 45 -8.91 10.90 -18.59
N GLU A 46 -8.66 11.24 -17.34
CA GLU A 46 -7.93 12.43 -16.96
C GLU A 46 -6.62 12.08 -16.31
N PHE A 47 -5.53 12.69 -16.80
CA PHE A 47 -4.21 12.59 -16.21
C PHE A 47 -3.87 13.90 -15.51
N TYR A 48 -3.50 13.80 -14.25
CA TYR A 48 -3.12 14.91 -13.39
C TYR A 48 -1.61 14.89 -13.23
N LEU A 49 -0.92 15.74 -14.01
CA LEU A 49 0.53 15.90 -13.94
C LEU A 49 0.85 17.01 -12.95
N SER A 50 1.57 16.69 -11.89
CA SER A 50 2.01 17.63 -10.85
C SER A 50 3.52 17.70 -10.81
N ILE A 51 4.09 18.83 -11.23
CA ILE A 51 5.53 19.06 -11.31
C ILE A 51 6.02 19.79 -10.06
N LEU A 52 7.15 19.34 -9.48
CA LEU A 52 7.84 20.03 -8.39
C LEU A 52 8.80 21.07 -8.98
N PRO A 53 8.53 22.38 -8.85
CA PRO A 53 9.31 23.40 -9.52
C PRO A 53 10.70 23.64 -8.93
N ASN A 54 10.93 23.23 -7.68
CA ASN A 54 12.18 23.50 -6.93
C ASN A 54 13.45 22.92 -7.57
N ASN A 55 13.32 22.06 -8.56
CA ASN A 55 14.46 21.52 -9.31
C ASN A 55 14.44 21.91 -10.80
N LEU A 56 13.64 22.92 -11.19
CA LEU A 56 13.61 23.48 -12.54
C LEU A 56 14.55 24.70 -12.66
N SER A 57 14.92 25.03 -13.87
CA SER A 57 15.66 26.23 -14.19
C SER A 57 14.70 27.38 -14.47
N PHE A 58 14.94 28.54 -13.86
CA PHE A 58 14.13 29.74 -14.04
C PHE A 58 14.90 30.80 -14.84
N SER A 59 14.18 31.48 -15.72
CA SER A 59 14.72 32.58 -16.53
C SER A 59 13.60 33.57 -16.86
N THR A 60 13.97 34.70 -17.44
CA THR A 60 13.05 35.67 -18.02
C THR A 60 13.17 35.65 -19.54
N GLU A 61 12.08 35.84 -20.25
CA GLU A 61 12.02 35.99 -21.70
C GLU A 61 11.33 37.32 -22.07
N VAL A 62 11.54 37.84 -23.26
CA VAL A 62 10.91 39.08 -23.70
C VAL A 62 9.39 39.01 -23.67
N ALA A 63 8.82 37.83 -24.01
CA ALA A 63 7.40 37.57 -23.98
C ALA A 63 6.84 37.40 -22.53
N PHE A 64 7.69 37.07 -21.56
CA PHE A 64 7.33 36.82 -20.16
C PHE A 64 8.36 37.52 -19.26
N PRO A 65 8.14 38.80 -18.90
CA PRO A 65 9.12 39.63 -18.17
C PRO A 65 9.21 39.28 -16.66
N TYR A 66 8.75 38.10 -16.26
CA TYR A 66 8.85 37.57 -14.90
C TYR A 66 9.60 36.23 -14.90
N GLU A 67 10.24 35.90 -13.77
CA GLU A 67 10.93 34.60 -13.64
C GLU A 67 9.96 33.43 -13.77
N HIS A 68 10.21 32.55 -14.70
CA HIS A 68 9.43 31.34 -14.96
C HIS A 68 10.32 30.18 -15.39
N ALA A 69 9.86 28.97 -15.15
CA ALA A 69 10.38 27.75 -15.78
C ALA A 69 9.54 27.39 -17.00
N LYS A 70 10.16 26.75 -17.98
CA LYS A 70 9.51 26.32 -19.21
C LYS A 70 9.80 24.84 -19.44
N VAL A 71 8.74 24.02 -19.41
CA VAL A 71 8.84 22.57 -19.52
C VAL A 71 8.11 22.10 -20.77
N SER A 72 8.83 21.50 -21.72
CA SER A 72 8.19 20.83 -22.85
C SER A 72 7.72 19.46 -22.44
N ILE A 73 6.48 19.11 -22.79
CA ILE A 73 5.82 17.86 -22.45
C ILE A 73 5.32 17.20 -23.72
N LEU A 74 5.62 15.90 -23.83
CA LEU A 74 5.03 15.01 -24.81
C LEU A 74 4.42 13.82 -24.06
N LEU A 75 3.11 13.66 -24.17
CA LEU A 75 2.34 12.56 -23.64
C LEU A 75 1.79 11.76 -24.82
N LEU A 76 2.14 10.48 -24.92
CA LEU A 76 1.67 9.57 -25.96
C LEU A 76 0.86 8.47 -25.31
N ILE A 77 -0.30 8.17 -25.89
CA ILE A 77 -1.16 7.04 -25.49
C ILE A 77 -1.16 6.04 -26.65
N LYS A 78 -0.74 4.81 -26.37
CA LYS A 78 -0.68 3.73 -27.34
C LYS A 78 -1.63 2.60 -26.99
N ASP A 79 -2.28 2.04 -27.97
CA ASP A 79 -3.14 0.86 -27.80
C ASP A 79 -2.32 -0.43 -27.60
N SER A 80 -3.00 -1.55 -27.37
CA SER A 80 -2.38 -2.87 -27.19
C SER A 80 -1.55 -3.36 -28.40
N SER A 81 -1.79 -2.78 -29.58
CA SER A 81 -1.05 -3.04 -30.83
C SER A 81 0.10 -2.06 -31.04
N ASN A 82 0.39 -1.19 -30.04
CA ASN A 82 1.42 -0.16 -30.06
C ASN A 82 1.16 0.98 -31.08
N ASN A 83 -0.08 1.15 -31.57
CA ASN A 83 -0.47 2.29 -32.37
C ASN A 83 -0.79 3.47 -31.46
N ILE A 84 -0.50 4.70 -31.93
CA ILE A 84 -0.86 5.92 -31.21
C ILE A 84 -2.38 6.07 -31.25
N ALA A 85 -3.01 5.97 -30.08
CA ALA A 85 -4.44 6.18 -29.92
C ALA A 85 -4.76 7.69 -29.74
N ASP A 86 -3.91 8.40 -28.96
CA ASP A 86 -4.00 9.83 -28.76
C ASP A 86 -2.67 10.39 -28.25
N PHE A 87 -2.50 11.72 -28.26
CA PHE A 87 -1.31 12.37 -27.73
C PHE A 87 -1.58 13.83 -27.34
N ALA A 88 -0.75 14.36 -26.45
CA ALA A 88 -0.65 15.78 -26.16
C ALA A 88 0.80 16.24 -26.23
N LYS A 89 1.02 17.42 -26.87
CA LYS A 89 2.33 18.08 -26.89
C LYS A 89 2.14 19.56 -26.56
N LEU A 90 2.80 20.00 -25.50
CA LEU A 90 2.65 21.38 -25.05
C LEU A 90 3.92 21.87 -24.32
N HIS A 91 3.97 23.17 -24.10
CA HIS A 91 4.97 23.84 -23.29
C HIS A 91 4.28 24.46 -22.07
N LEU A 92 4.62 23.99 -20.88
CA LEU A 92 4.13 24.58 -19.64
C LEU A 92 5.04 25.71 -19.19
N ILE A 93 4.46 26.87 -18.95
CA ILE A 93 5.11 28.01 -18.34
C ILE A 93 4.73 28.03 -16.87
N ILE A 94 5.72 27.92 -15.98
CA ILE A 94 5.53 27.81 -14.53
C ILE A 94 6.11 29.08 -13.90
N PRO A 95 5.29 30.08 -13.54
CA PRO A 95 5.76 31.30 -12.89
C PRO A 95 6.41 30.97 -11.54
N LYS A 96 7.52 31.60 -11.20
CA LYS A 96 8.23 31.37 -9.93
C LYS A 96 7.37 31.72 -8.73
N ASP A 97 6.56 32.78 -8.84
CA ASP A 97 5.68 33.22 -7.77
C ASP A 97 4.48 32.29 -7.53
N SER A 98 4.14 31.44 -8.49
CA SER A 98 3.08 30.44 -8.33
C SER A 98 3.49 29.27 -7.40
N ILE A 99 4.79 29.17 -7.07
CA ILE A 99 5.35 28.13 -6.22
C ILE A 99 4.99 28.33 -4.75
N ASN A 100 4.67 29.54 -4.33
CA ASN A 100 4.51 29.90 -2.89
C ASN A 100 3.11 29.65 -2.34
N MET A 101 2.14 29.18 -3.16
CA MET A 101 0.77 29.24 -2.66
C MET A 101 0.25 27.98 -1.99
N PHE A 102 0.66 26.78 -2.31
CA PHE A 102 0.21 25.53 -1.62
C PHE A 102 1.00 24.32 -2.16
N ASN A 103 1.65 23.58 -1.27
CA ASN A 103 2.37 22.32 -1.53
C ASN A 103 3.51 22.36 -2.57
N ASN A 104 3.99 23.54 -3.00
CA ASN A 104 5.12 23.70 -3.94
C ASN A 104 5.03 22.84 -5.22
N VAL A 105 3.82 22.66 -5.76
CA VAL A 105 3.55 21.83 -6.93
C VAL A 105 2.78 22.63 -7.98
N PHE A 106 3.17 22.51 -9.25
CA PHE A 106 2.39 23.01 -10.37
C PHE A 106 1.65 21.87 -11.05
N SER A 107 0.31 21.95 -11.12
CA SER A 107 -0.53 20.89 -11.68
C SER A 107 -1.11 21.26 -13.04
N HIS A 108 -1.13 20.29 -13.95
CA HIS A 108 -1.76 20.38 -15.27
C HIS A 108 -2.63 19.15 -15.53
N LEU A 109 -3.81 19.37 -16.14
CA LEU A 109 -4.77 18.34 -16.45
C LEU A 109 -4.79 18.05 -17.96
N PHE A 110 -4.64 16.77 -18.31
CA PHE A 110 -4.90 16.25 -19.65
C PHE A 110 -6.17 15.42 -19.64
N SER A 111 -7.02 15.57 -20.65
CA SER A 111 -8.24 14.77 -20.81
C SER A 111 -8.28 14.15 -22.20
N PHE A 112 -8.58 12.84 -22.26
CA PHE A 112 -8.63 12.07 -23.51
C PHE A 112 -9.87 11.19 -23.56
N ASN A 113 -10.58 11.22 -24.68
CA ASN A 113 -11.70 10.31 -24.94
C ASN A 113 -11.14 9.01 -25.52
N LEU A 114 -11.18 7.93 -24.74
CA LEU A 114 -10.64 6.64 -25.14
C LEU A 114 -11.70 5.54 -25.06
N LYS A 115 -11.65 4.60 -25.99
CA LYS A 115 -12.50 3.40 -25.93
C LYS A 115 -12.05 2.50 -24.74
N PRO A 116 -12.98 1.70 -24.19
CA PRO A 116 -12.60 0.72 -23.17
C PRO A 116 -11.48 -0.20 -23.66
N GLY A 117 -10.42 -0.38 -22.85
CA GLY A 117 -9.25 -1.17 -23.23
C GLY A 117 -8.03 -0.93 -22.37
N ILE A 118 -6.94 -1.63 -22.67
CA ILE A 118 -5.63 -1.45 -22.04
C ILE A 118 -4.77 -0.60 -22.96
N TYR A 119 -4.12 0.40 -22.39
CA TYR A 119 -3.25 1.33 -23.07
C TYR A 119 -1.90 1.45 -22.38
N ASN A 120 -0.92 1.92 -23.13
CA ASN A 120 0.40 2.29 -22.66
C ASN A 120 0.57 3.81 -22.73
N LEU A 121 0.91 4.44 -21.63
CA LEU A 121 1.22 5.86 -21.53
C LEU A 121 2.74 6.04 -21.57
N GLU A 122 3.24 6.89 -22.45
CA GLU A 122 4.61 7.37 -22.48
C GLU A 122 4.62 8.88 -22.25
N LEU A 123 5.24 9.33 -21.17
CA LEU A 123 5.40 10.75 -20.83
C LEU A 123 6.85 11.13 -20.91
N SER A 124 7.15 12.15 -21.71
CA SER A 124 8.48 12.78 -21.81
C SER A 124 8.40 14.24 -21.39
N MET A 125 9.27 14.65 -20.49
CA MET A 125 9.38 16.02 -20.00
C MET A 125 10.81 16.52 -20.17
N ARG A 126 10.97 17.79 -20.54
CA ARG A 126 12.29 18.44 -20.73
C ARG A 126 12.22 19.89 -20.27
N ASP A 127 13.17 20.29 -19.43
CA ASP A 127 13.39 21.70 -19.08
C ASP A 127 14.01 22.42 -20.27
N GLU A 128 13.40 23.52 -20.72
CA GLU A 128 13.89 24.26 -21.91
C GLU A 128 15.05 25.17 -21.60
N PHE A 129 15.20 25.58 -20.34
CA PHE A 129 16.36 26.40 -19.92
C PHE A 129 17.55 25.54 -19.46
N ASP A 130 17.34 24.26 -19.15
CA ASP A 130 18.38 23.25 -18.92
C ASP A 130 18.06 21.97 -19.68
N THR A 131 18.45 21.89 -20.93
CA THR A 131 18.09 20.76 -21.80
C THR A 131 18.68 19.41 -21.40
N LEU A 132 19.63 19.40 -20.46
CA LEU A 132 20.12 18.16 -19.84
C LEU A 132 19.18 17.61 -18.81
N ARG A 133 18.25 18.44 -18.30
CA ARG A 133 17.23 18.04 -17.34
C ARG A 133 15.99 17.53 -18.06
N LYS A 134 15.80 16.23 -17.97
CA LYS A 134 14.70 15.52 -18.64
C LYS A 134 14.21 14.34 -17.79
N SER A 135 12.97 13.93 -18.00
CA SER A 135 12.41 12.72 -17.41
C SER A 135 11.50 12.02 -18.40
N ASN A 136 11.61 10.70 -18.46
CA ASN A 136 10.72 9.83 -19.22
C ASN A 136 10.05 8.85 -18.30
N PHE A 137 8.79 8.59 -18.57
CA PHE A 137 7.98 7.67 -17.80
C PHE A 137 7.10 6.85 -18.73
N ASN A 138 6.90 5.58 -18.39
CA ASN A 138 6.05 4.66 -19.12
C ASN A 138 5.25 3.83 -18.15
N THR A 139 3.93 3.72 -18.37
CA THR A 139 3.04 2.89 -17.56
C THR A 139 1.87 2.39 -18.38
N LYS A 140 1.29 1.27 -17.94
CA LYS A 140 0.03 0.76 -18.48
C LYS A 140 -1.13 1.24 -17.64
N PHE A 141 -2.25 1.54 -18.29
CA PHE A 141 -3.50 1.87 -17.63
C PHE A 141 -4.68 1.20 -18.33
N TYR A 142 -5.81 1.16 -17.64
CA TYR A 142 -7.03 0.54 -18.12
C TYR A 142 -8.17 1.55 -18.17
N VAL A 143 -8.88 1.63 -19.28
CA VAL A 143 -10.12 2.37 -19.43
C VAL A 143 -11.28 1.38 -19.31
N PRO A 144 -12.13 1.50 -18.28
CA PRO A 144 -13.22 0.56 -18.04
C PRO A 144 -14.39 0.76 -18.99
N ARG A 145 -15.25 -0.25 -19.06
CA ARG A 145 -16.59 -0.12 -19.64
C ARG A 145 -17.53 0.47 -18.59
N PHE A 146 -18.41 1.34 -19.05
CA PHE A 146 -19.46 1.94 -18.21
C PHE A 146 -20.85 1.44 -18.64
N ASP A 147 -20.98 0.15 -18.99
CA ASP A 147 -22.23 -0.46 -19.46
C ASP A 147 -23.19 -0.79 -18.29
N THR A 148 -22.69 -0.88 -17.09
CA THR A 148 -23.42 -1.14 -15.84
C THR A 148 -23.17 -0.03 -14.84
N ILE A 149 -23.71 -0.15 -13.61
CA ILE A 149 -23.32 0.77 -12.53
C ILE A 149 -21.79 0.77 -12.41
N ALA A 150 -21.22 1.95 -12.45
CA ALA A 150 -19.77 2.12 -12.35
C ALA A 150 -19.42 3.37 -11.54
N TYR A 151 -18.29 3.30 -10.87
CA TYR A 151 -17.65 4.47 -10.27
C TYR A 151 -16.60 5.06 -11.21
N SER A 152 -16.37 6.37 -11.10
CA SER A 152 -15.06 6.93 -11.44
C SER A 152 -13.97 6.40 -10.49
N GLY A 153 -12.71 6.74 -10.70
CA GLY A 153 -11.71 6.64 -9.61
C GLY A 153 -12.06 7.66 -8.49
N ILE A 154 -11.56 7.41 -7.27
CA ILE A 154 -11.61 8.40 -6.19
C ILE A 154 -10.51 9.42 -6.43
N GLN A 155 -10.86 10.69 -6.45
CA GLN A 155 -9.94 11.81 -6.56
C GLN A 155 -9.73 12.44 -5.20
N LEU A 156 -8.48 12.47 -4.74
CA LEU A 156 -8.10 13.18 -3.51
C LEU A 156 -7.97 14.68 -3.78
N LEU A 157 -8.38 15.47 -2.79
CA LEU A 157 -8.39 16.91 -2.88
C LEU A 157 -7.67 17.52 -1.66
N ASP A 158 -7.03 18.68 -1.88
CA ASP A 158 -6.59 19.57 -0.79
C ASP A 158 -7.73 20.50 -0.32
N GLY A 159 -8.84 20.54 -1.06
CA GLY A 159 -10.02 21.33 -0.77
C GLY A 159 -10.89 21.53 -2.02
N TYR A 160 -11.97 22.26 -1.87
CA TYR A 160 -12.86 22.63 -2.98
C TYR A 160 -13.59 23.93 -2.68
N SER A 161 -14.10 24.58 -3.75
CA SER A 161 -15.00 25.73 -3.65
C SER A 161 -16.15 25.56 -4.65
N ILE A 162 -17.19 26.38 -4.52
CA ILE A 162 -18.25 26.42 -5.53
C ILE A 162 -17.66 27.00 -6.81
N ALA A 163 -17.88 26.34 -7.95
CA ALA A 163 -17.43 26.82 -9.25
C ALA A 163 -18.08 28.17 -9.58
N GLN A 164 -17.24 29.15 -9.93
CA GLN A 164 -17.70 30.49 -10.31
C GLN A 164 -17.89 30.63 -11.83
N ASN A 165 -17.14 29.86 -12.62
CA ASN A 165 -17.18 29.81 -14.07
C ASN A 165 -17.13 28.35 -14.53
N ASP A 166 -17.82 27.99 -15.60
CA ASP A 166 -17.87 26.63 -16.11
C ASP A 166 -16.61 26.22 -16.92
N ASP A 167 -15.73 27.16 -17.24
CA ASP A 167 -14.60 26.96 -18.17
C ASP A 167 -13.30 26.45 -17.51
N ASP A 168 -13.27 26.26 -16.18
CA ASP A 168 -12.07 25.76 -15.52
C ASP A 168 -12.00 24.22 -15.65
N ALA A 169 -10.86 23.72 -16.12
CA ALA A 169 -10.62 22.28 -16.32
C ALA A 169 -10.77 21.42 -15.04
N PHE A 170 -10.65 22.04 -13.86
CA PHE A 170 -10.80 21.39 -12.58
C PHE A 170 -12.23 21.48 -12.00
N ASN A 171 -13.20 22.02 -12.78
CA ASN A 171 -14.57 22.08 -12.34
C ASN A 171 -15.28 20.75 -12.58
N LYS A 172 -15.90 20.20 -11.54
CA LYS A 172 -16.71 18.98 -11.60
C LYS A 172 -17.92 19.07 -10.65
N GLY A 173 -19.08 18.66 -11.15
CA GLY A 173 -20.29 18.59 -10.33
C GLY A 173 -20.71 19.92 -9.68
N GLY A 174 -20.34 21.06 -10.28
CA GLY A 174 -20.60 22.40 -9.73
C GLY A 174 -19.55 22.89 -8.72
N TYR A 175 -18.46 22.16 -8.55
CA TYR A 175 -17.36 22.53 -7.66
C TYR A 175 -16.06 22.72 -8.44
N GLN A 176 -15.25 23.67 -8.02
CA GLN A 176 -13.86 23.82 -8.42
C GLN A 176 -13.02 22.98 -7.46
N LEU A 177 -12.40 21.93 -7.97
CA LEU A 177 -11.67 20.94 -7.18
C LEU A 177 -10.20 21.32 -7.11
N LYS A 178 -9.64 21.37 -5.90
CA LYS A 178 -8.20 21.52 -5.67
C LYS A 178 -7.60 20.14 -5.52
N TYR A 179 -7.02 19.65 -6.59
CA TYR A 179 -6.46 18.31 -6.67
C TYR A 179 -5.26 18.10 -5.74
N ARG A 180 -5.23 16.95 -5.04
CA ARG A 180 -4.10 16.49 -4.25
C ARG A 180 -3.28 15.48 -5.04
N PRO A 181 -1.97 15.77 -5.32
CA PRO A 181 -1.17 14.94 -6.24
C PRO A 181 -0.66 13.64 -5.62
N ILE A 182 -0.64 13.53 -4.31
CA ILE A 182 -0.14 12.35 -3.57
C ILE A 182 -1.19 11.84 -2.59
N ASN A 183 -1.22 10.55 -2.41
CA ASN A 183 -2.09 9.87 -1.44
C ASN A 183 -1.40 9.63 -0.08
N ILE A 184 -0.45 10.49 0.27
CA ILE A 184 0.22 10.54 1.57
C ILE A 184 -0.32 11.75 2.34
N PHE A 185 -0.70 11.53 3.59
CA PHE A 185 -1.17 12.56 4.52
C PHE A 185 -0.15 12.69 5.64
N GLU A 186 0.43 13.88 5.77
CA GLU A 186 1.46 14.19 6.75
C GLU A 186 0.86 14.70 8.06
N GLU A 187 1.66 14.88 9.11
CA GLU A 187 1.30 15.29 10.47
C GLU A 187 0.31 16.48 10.52
N ASN A 188 0.45 17.42 9.60
CA ASN A 188 -0.39 18.64 9.56
C ASN A 188 -1.69 18.45 8.75
N ASP A 189 -1.86 17.33 8.08
CA ASP A 189 -3.05 17.04 7.30
C ASP A 189 -4.19 16.58 8.23
N SER A 190 -5.10 17.49 8.53
CA SER A 190 -6.24 17.20 9.42
C SER A 190 -7.47 16.68 8.68
N LEU A 191 -7.60 16.93 7.38
CA LEU A 191 -8.79 16.61 6.59
C LEU A 191 -8.39 15.83 5.33
N LEU A 192 -9.07 14.72 5.10
CA LEU A 192 -9.00 13.92 3.89
C LEU A 192 -10.21 14.26 3.04
N TYR A 193 -10.04 15.11 2.03
CA TYR A 193 -11.09 15.45 1.08
C TYR A 193 -11.03 14.52 -0.13
N PHE A 194 -12.20 14.19 -0.67
CA PHE A 194 -12.32 13.31 -1.83
C PHE A 194 -13.54 13.63 -2.68
N TYR A 195 -13.43 13.28 -3.96
CA TYR A 195 -14.49 13.35 -4.95
C TYR A 195 -14.56 12.06 -5.75
N PHE A 196 -15.76 11.63 -6.11
CA PHE A 196 -16.00 10.54 -7.07
C PHE A 196 -17.37 10.72 -7.73
N GLU A 197 -17.56 9.98 -8.83
CA GLU A 197 -18.81 9.94 -9.58
C GLU A 197 -19.33 8.50 -9.67
N ILE A 198 -20.66 8.34 -9.66
CA ILE A 198 -21.35 7.07 -9.89
C ILE A 198 -22.25 7.24 -11.11
N TYR A 199 -22.20 6.27 -12.00
CA TYR A 199 -22.89 6.30 -13.28
C TYR A 199 -23.87 5.16 -13.45
N ASN A 200 -24.91 5.36 -14.26
CA ASN A 200 -25.83 4.36 -14.78
C ASN A 200 -26.67 3.63 -13.72
N PHE A 201 -26.83 4.21 -12.53
CA PHE A 201 -27.58 3.57 -11.46
C PHE A 201 -29.06 3.40 -11.83
N LYS A 202 -29.66 4.37 -12.50
CA LYS A 202 -31.06 4.36 -12.93
C LYS A 202 -31.41 3.22 -13.90
N ASN A 203 -30.45 2.76 -14.66
CA ASN A 203 -30.63 1.64 -15.59
C ASN A 203 -30.60 0.26 -14.91
N TYR A 204 -30.10 0.20 -13.67
CA TYR A 204 -29.90 -1.05 -12.94
C TYR A 204 -31.02 -1.35 -11.93
N ASP A 205 -31.51 -0.34 -11.23
CA ASP A 205 -32.50 -0.50 -10.17
C ASP A 205 -33.65 0.49 -10.41
N THR A 206 -34.88 -0.04 -10.37
CA THR A 206 -36.11 0.76 -10.49
C THR A 206 -36.54 1.35 -9.16
N ASN A 207 -35.89 0.98 -8.04
CA ASN A 207 -36.10 1.59 -6.74
C ASN A 207 -35.66 3.07 -6.79
N LYS A 208 -36.27 3.90 -5.94
CA LYS A 208 -35.96 5.33 -5.95
C LYS A 208 -34.67 5.70 -5.24
N GLN A 209 -34.13 4.81 -4.39
CA GLN A 209 -33.01 5.11 -3.52
C GLN A 209 -32.04 3.91 -3.34
N PHE A 210 -30.81 4.22 -3.03
CA PHE A 210 -29.77 3.28 -2.61
C PHE A 210 -29.02 3.81 -1.38
N LEU A 211 -28.26 2.97 -0.71
CA LEU A 211 -27.39 3.34 0.42
C LEU A 211 -25.96 3.51 -0.10
N LEU A 212 -25.44 4.72 0.04
CA LEU A 212 -24.01 5.01 -0.15
C LEU A 212 -23.29 4.82 1.18
N CYS A 213 -22.28 3.95 1.21
CA CYS A 213 -21.40 3.73 2.35
C CYS A 213 -19.99 4.20 1.97
N ILE A 214 -19.35 4.99 2.84
CA ILE A 214 -17.99 5.49 2.64
C ILE A 214 -17.25 5.28 3.95
N TYR A 215 -16.06 4.67 3.89
CA TYR A 215 -15.30 4.36 5.09
C TYR A 215 -13.80 4.25 4.84
N LEU A 216 -13.03 4.28 5.94
CA LEU A 216 -11.63 3.88 5.93
C LEU A 216 -11.49 2.44 6.44
N GLU A 217 -10.72 1.65 5.71
CA GLU A 217 -10.31 0.30 6.06
C GLU A 217 -8.81 0.28 6.36
N ASP A 218 -8.40 -0.32 7.46
CA ASP A 218 -6.98 -0.60 7.72
C ASP A 218 -6.51 -1.76 6.82
N LEU A 219 -5.56 -1.49 5.94
CA LEU A 219 -5.07 -2.49 4.98
C LEU A 219 -4.25 -3.62 5.61
N ASN A 220 -3.78 -3.48 6.86
CA ASN A 220 -3.00 -4.51 7.53
C ASN A 220 -3.90 -5.65 8.06
N ASN A 221 -5.07 -5.29 8.60
CA ASN A 221 -5.97 -6.25 9.24
C ASN A 221 -7.35 -6.34 8.58
N ARG A 222 -7.61 -5.55 7.55
CA ARG A 222 -8.89 -5.47 6.81
C ARG A 222 -10.08 -5.07 7.68
N GLN A 223 -9.82 -4.31 8.73
CA GLN A 223 -10.87 -3.81 9.61
C GLN A 223 -11.40 -2.45 9.14
N ILE A 224 -12.71 -2.34 9.09
CA ILE A 224 -13.39 -1.06 8.88
C ILE A 224 -13.25 -0.24 10.16
N LEU A 225 -12.79 1.01 10.01
CA LEU A 225 -12.66 1.93 11.13
C LEU A 225 -13.99 2.61 11.40
N GLU A 226 -14.72 2.15 12.43
CA GLU A 226 -16.08 2.65 12.77
C GLU A 226 -16.16 4.17 12.90
N LYS A 227 -15.12 4.82 13.40
CA LYS A 227 -15.03 6.27 13.53
C LYS A 227 -15.02 6.99 12.17
N TYR A 228 -14.57 6.32 11.13
CA TYR A 228 -14.45 6.82 9.76
C TYR A 228 -15.42 6.08 8.85
N TYR A 229 -16.63 5.86 9.33
CA TYR A 229 -17.71 5.21 8.59
C TYR A 229 -18.87 6.18 8.42
N PHE A 230 -19.29 6.39 7.18
CA PHE A 230 -20.37 7.29 6.82
C PHE A 230 -21.36 6.58 5.90
N THR A 231 -22.65 6.79 6.13
CA THR A 231 -23.72 6.30 5.27
C THR A 231 -24.70 7.40 4.90
N LYS A 232 -25.18 7.36 3.68
CA LYS A 232 -26.22 8.29 3.19
C LYS A 232 -27.16 7.58 2.23
N LYS A 233 -28.45 7.75 2.42
CA LYS A 233 -29.43 7.40 1.39
C LYS A 233 -29.35 8.41 0.26
N MET A 234 -29.20 7.93 -0.95
CA MET A 234 -29.07 8.72 -2.17
C MET A 234 -30.21 8.37 -3.12
N ASP A 235 -30.75 9.38 -3.80
CA ASP A 235 -31.68 9.14 -4.89
C ASP A 235 -30.94 8.58 -6.10
N ILE A 236 -31.59 7.67 -6.81
CA ILE A 236 -31.04 7.03 -8.01
C ILE A 236 -31.09 8.00 -9.19
N ASP A 237 -29.94 8.23 -9.82
CA ASP A 237 -29.83 8.96 -11.08
C ASP A 237 -28.77 8.28 -12.00
N ASN A 238 -28.71 8.73 -13.26
CA ASN A 238 -27.71 8.27 -14.22
C ASN A 238 -26.32 8.85 -13.93
N PHE A 239 -26.26 9.97 -13.23
CA PHE A 239 -25.04 10.64 -12.79
C PHE A 239 -25.23 11.12 -11.35
N ILE A 240 -24.29 10.75 -10.49
CA ILE A 240 -24.24 11.17 -9.09
C ILE A 240 -22.79 11.55 -8.77
N GLY A 241 -22.54 12.86 -8.66
CA GLY A 241 -21.27 13.36 -8.13
C GLY A 241 -21.32 13.43 -6.61
N PHE A 242 -20.28 12.97 -5.93
CA PHE A 242 -20.17 13.03 -4.48
C PHE A 242 -18.85 13.66 -4.05
N ILE A 243 -18.95 14.63 -3.14
CA ILE A 243 -17.79 15.23 -2.48
C ILE A 243 -17.93 15.05 -0.97
N GLY A 244 -16.83 14.69 -0.31
CA GLY A 244 -16.85 14.45 1.12
C GLY A 244 -15.49 14.64 1.75
N ASN A 245 -15.44 14.50 3.08
CA ASN A 245 -14.20 14.52 3.83
C ASN A 245 -14.30 13.67 5.10
N PHE A 246 -13.13 13.24 5.60
CA PHE A 246 -12.95 12.72 6.94
C PHE A 246 -11.96 13.58 7.71
N ASN A 247 -12.23 13.83 8.99
CA ASN A 247 -11.24 14.43 9.88
C ASN A 247 -10.29 13.33 10.35
N ILE A 248 -9.09 13.32 9.77
CA ILE A 248 -8.04 12.33 10.03
C ILE A 248 -6.99 12.80 11.05
N SER A 249 -7.17 13.97 11.68
CA SER A 249 -6.22 14.54 12.66
C SER A 249 -5.88 13.62 13.84
N LYS A 250 -6.69 12.58 14.08
CA LYS A 250 -6.47 11.57 15.11
C LYS A 250 -6.30 10.16 14.54
N LEU A 251 -6.11 10.03 13.22
CA LEU A 251 -5.83 8.76 12.57
C LEU A 251 -4.34 8.46 12.69
N PRO A 252 -3.93 7.35 13.30
CA PRO A 252 -2.52 6.99 13.43
C PRO A 252 -1.83 6.78 12.09
N SER A 253 -0.50 6.81 12.09
CA SER A 253 0.30 6.43 10.92
C SER A 253 -0.04 5.00 10.48
N GLY A 254 -0.25 4.81 9.18
CA GLY A 254 -0.61 3.48 8.65
C GLY A 254 -1.05 3.50 7.19
N ASN A 255 -1.25 2.29 6.66
CA ASN A 255 -1.79 2.07 5.33
C ASN A 255 -3.30 1.83 5.44
N TYR A 256 -4.08 2.69 4.80
CA TYR A 256 -5.54 2.61 4.81
C TYR A 256 -6.08 2.55 3.38
N ALA A 257 -7.32 2.13 3.22
CA ALA A 257 -8.08 2.30 2.00
C ALA A 257 -9.29 3.19 2.26
N LEU A 258 -9.46 4.23 1.45
CA LEU A 258 -10.72 4.95 1.35
C LEU A 258 -11.62 4.15 0.41
N VAL A 259 -12.74 3.66 0.93
CA VAL A 259 -13.68 2.79 0.21
C VAL A 259 -15.01 3.49 0.08
N SER A 260 -15.64 3.39 -1.10
CA SER A 260 -17.02 3.76 -1.32
C SER A 260 -17.79 2.60 -1.93
N GLU A 261 -18.95 2.27 -1.35
CA GLU A 261 -19.84 1.20 -1.78
C GLU A 261 -21.24 1.74 -2.05
N ALA A 262 -21.84 1.31 -3.14
CA ALA A 262 -23.25 1.51 -3.44
C ALA A 262 -24.01 0.22 -3.14
N ILE A 263 -24.96 0.27 -2.19
CA ILE A 263 -25.73 -0.87 -1.72
C ILE A 263 -27.18 -0.68 -2.10
N ASN A 264 -27.78 -1.66 -2.78
CA ASN A 264 -29.17 -1.61 -3.17
C ASN A 264 -30.11 -1.86 -1.97
N THR A 265 -31.42 -1.74 -2.19
CA THR A 265 -32.47 -1.95 -1.17
C THR A 265 -32.53 -3.39 -0.64
N SER A 266 -31.93 -4.34 -1.33
CA SER A 266 -31.79 -5.75 -0.89
C SER A 266 -30.54 -5.99 -0.04
N GLY A 267 -29.76 -4.95 0.29
CA GLY A 267 -28.52 -5.07 1.08
C GLY A 267 -27.34 -5.63 0.30
N ILE A 268 -27.38 -5.61 -1.03
CA ILE A 268 -26.30 -6.12 -1.89
C ILE A 268 -25.46 -4.95 -2.40
N THR A 269 -24.13 -5.03 -2.24
CA THR A 269 -23.19 -4.10 -2.87
C THR A 269 -23.21 -4.31 -4.37
N VAL A 270 -23.64 -3.29 -5.10
CA VAL A 270 -23.81 -3.33 -6.57
C VAL A 270 -22.66 -2.68 -7.32
N ALA A 271 -21.91 -1.79 -6.65
CA ALA A 271 -20.68 -1.20 -7.16
C ALA A 271 -19.81 -0.75 -5.99
N GLN A 272 -18.50 -0.75 -6.20
CA GLN A 272 -17.50 -0.37 -5.20
C GLN A 272 -16.28 0.26 -5.87
N VAL A 273 -15.67 1.23 -5.19
CA VAL A 273 -14.37 1.79 -5.54
C VAL A 273 -13.52 1.92 -4.28
N GLN A 274 -12.22 1.74 -4.40
CA GLN A 274 -11.28 1.96 -3.29
C GLN A 274 -10.02 2.67 -3.75
N LEU A 275 -9.43 3.45 -2.85
CA LEU A 275 -8.16 4.14 -3.06
C LEU A 275 -7.25 3.91 -1.85
N PRO A 276 -6.08 3.28 -2.03
CA PRO A 276 -5.08 3.20 -0.97
C PRO A 276 -4.51 4.57 -0.63
N ILE A 277 -4.40 4.85 0.66
CA ILE A 277 -3.77 6.06 1.21
C ILE A 277 -2.77 5.67 2.29
N TYR A 278 -1.76 6.50 2.50
CA TYR A 278 -0.83 6.39 3.60
C TYR A 278 -0.96 7.63 4.49
N VAL A 279 -1.10 7.40 5.79
CA VAL A 279 -1.11 8.47 6.80
C VAL A 279 0.20 8.42 7.56
N ASP A 280 0.87 9.55 7.70
CA ASP A 280 2.12 9.73 8.44
C ASP A 280 1.92 10.75 9.57
N HIS A 281 1.27 10.29 10.65
CA HIS A 281 1.03 11.05 11.85
C HIS A 281 1.82 10.44 13.03
N PRO A 282 3.14 10.62 13.09
CA PRO A 282 3.99 9.94 14.06
C PRO A 282 3.71 10.37 15.52
N SER A 283 3.10 11.52 15.74
CA SER A 283 2.67 11.95 17.07
C SER A 283 1.38 11.28 17.55
N ILE A 284 0.60 10.69 16.62
CA ILE A 284 -0.64 9.99 16.96
C ILE A 284 -0.32 8.54 17.25
N LEU A 285 -0.39 8.16 18.50
CA LEU A 285 -0.29 6.75 18.88
C LEU A 285 -1.49 5.98 18.34
N PRO A 286 -1.28 4.76 17.78
CA PRO A 286 -2.37 3.91 17.28
C PRO A 286 -3.35 3.49 18.40
N TYR A 287 -3.06 3.87 19.64
CA TYR A 287 -3.82 3.52 20.83
C TYR A 287 -4.25 4.76 21.59
N GLN A 288 -5.52 4.83 21.99
CA GLN A 288 -5.91 5.77 23.03
C GLN A 288 -5.20 5.35 24.32
N ILE A 289 -4.32 6.19 24.85
CA ILE A 289 -3.75 6.00 26.18
C ILE A 289 -4.89 6.25 27.16
N VAL A 290 -5.59 5.19 27.53
CA VAL A 290 -6.58 5.26 28.58
C VAL A 290 -5.80 5.30 29.88
N GLU A 291 -6.04 6.34 30.71
CA GLU A 291 -5.59 6.37 32.10
C GLU A 291 -6.26 5.23 32.89
N GLN A 292 -5.88 4.00 32.64
CA GLN A 292 -6.38 2.84 33.36
C GLN A 292 -5.24 2.06 34.01
N ASN A 293 -5.57 1.48 35.17
CA ASN A 293 -4.70 0.70 36.03
C ASN A 293 -4.02 -0.49 35.29
N TYR A 294 -2.81 -0.29 34.79
CA TYR A 294 -1.95 -1.36 34.27
C TYR A 294 -1.31 -2.17 35.41
N ASN A 295 -2.15 -2.69 36.31
CA ASN A 295 -1.73 -3.34 37.55
C ASN A 295 -0.75 -4.50 37.32
N TYR A 296 -0.87 -5.22 36.21
CA TYR A 296 0.04 -6.33 35.88
C TYR A 296 1.46 -5.89 35.49
N LEU A 297 1.65 -4.66 35.02
CA LEU A 297 2.96 -4.05 34.75
C LEU A 297 3.51 -3.23 35.91
N ALA A 298 2.67 -2.91 36.92
CA ALA A 298 3.05 -2.03 38.03
C ALA A 298 4.28 -2.56 38.82
N LYS A 299 4.37 -3.88 38.97
CA LYS A 299 5.47 -4.56 39.68
C LYS A 299 6.80 -4.57 38.92
N VAL A 300 6.79 -4.29 37.61
CA VAL A 300 8.01 -4.30 36.80
C VAL A 300 8.73 -2.97 36.97
N LYS A 301 9.81 -2.96 37.73
CA LYS A 301 10.62 -1.75 38.01
C LYS A 301 11.90 -1.67 37.16
N ASN A 302 12.35 -2.81 36.63
CA ASN A 302 13.60 -2.88 35.89
C ASN A 302 13.37 -2.42 34.43
N LEU A 303 14.12 -1.39 34.02
CA LEU A 303 14.06 -0.80 32.68
C LEU A 303 14.44 -1.84 31.60
N ASP A 304 15.45 -2.67 31.84
CA ASP A 304 15.88 -3.69 30.88
C ASP A 304 14.76 -4.73 30.62
N SER A 305 14.00 -5.07 31.67
CA SER A 305 12.84 -5.97 31.53
C SER A 305 11.73 -5.31 30.68
N LEU A 306 11.48 -4.03 30.84
CA LEU A 306 10.52 -3.30 30.03
C LEU A 306 10.98 -3.17 28.58
N HIS A 307 12.26 -2.91 28.34
CA HIS A 307 12.83 -2.91 26.99
C HIS A 307 12.75 -4.32 26.35
N GLU A 308 12.95 -5.37 27.13
CA GLU A 308 12.75 -6.74 26.63
C GLU A 308 11.28 -7.00 26.27
N PHE A 309 10.34 -6.53 27.09
CA PHE A 309 8.91 -6.62 26.78
C PHE A 309 8.54 -5.88 25.49
N LEU A 310 9.18 -4.77 25.17
CA LEU A 310 9.02 -4.10 23.89
C LEU A 310 9.59 -4.93 22.73
N ARG A 311 10.79 -5.51 22.91
CA ARG A 311 11.43 -6.30 21.84
C ARG A 311 10.61 -7.53 21.46
N ILE A 312 10.04 -8.24 22.45
CA ILE A 312 9.22 -9.43 22.17
C ILE A 312 7.92 -9.11 21.43
N LEU A 313 7.44 -7.86 21.42
CA LEU A 313 6.27 -7.45 20.62
C LEU A 313 6.58 -7.34 19.11
N THR A 314 7.86 -7.10 18.75
CA THR A 314 8.28 -6.85 17.36
C THR A 314 7.75 -7.88 16.35
N PRO A 315 7.79 -9.21 16.61
CA PRO A 315 7.35 -10.21 15.65
C PRO A 315 5.87 -10.13 15.24
N ILE A 316 5.01 -9.61 16.13
CA ILE A 316 3.56 -9.54 15.94
C ILE A 316 3.07 -8.12 15.67
N SER A 317 3.99 -7.17 15.53
CA SER A 317 3.71 -5.75 15.35
C SER A 317 3.69 -5.38 13.87
N SER A 318 2.83 -4.44 13.51
CA SER A 318 2.84 -3.76 12.23
C SER A 318 4.12 -2.91 12.07
N SER A 319 4.41 -2.46 10.86
CA SER A 319 5.59 -1.59 10.60
C SER A 319 5.57 -0.31 11.45
N VAL A 320 4.40 0.30 11.63
CA VAL A 320 4.21 1.48 12.47
C VAL A 320 4.47 1.19 13.94
N GLU A 321 3.91 0.09 14.45
CA GLU A 321 4.15 -0.36 15.83
C GLU A 321 5.62 -0.65 16.09
N VAL A 322 6.33 -1.22 15.10
CA VAL A 322 7.78 -1.46 15.19
C VAL A 322 8.56 -0.15 15.32
N GLU A 323 8.21 0.89 14.59
CA GLU A 323 8.85 2.21 14.74
C GLU A 323 8.58 2.83 16.12
N LEU A 324 7.37 2.69 16.64
CA LEU A 324 7.04 3.10 18.01
C LEU A 324 7.83 2.28 19.05
N ILE A 325 7.92 0.97 18.88
CA ILE A 325 8.74 0.11 19.74
C ILE A 325 10.19 0.59 19.73
N LYS A 326 10.77 0.90 18.57
CA LYS A 326 12.15 1.44 18.47
C LYS A 326 12.32 2.78 19.21
N LYS A 327 11.29 3.64 19.17
CA LYS A 327 11.27 4.90 19.93
C LYS A 327 11.27 4.61 21.43
N TYR A 328 10.37 3.76 21.91
CA TYR A 328 10.23 3.46 23.34
C TYR A 328 11.39 2.61 23.92
N ILE A 329 12.08 1.81 23.11
CA ILE A 329 13.33 1.14 23.53
C ILE A 329 14.44 2.14 23.90
N LYS A 330 14.38 3.36 23.38
CA LYS A 330 15.33 4.44 23.72
C LYS A 330 14.86 5.29 24.91
N SER A 331 13.61 5.17 25.32
CA SER A 331 13.06 5.90 26.47
C SER A 331 13.57 5.33 27.77
N THR A 332 13.83 6.23 28.74
CA THR A 332 14.15 5.89 30.14
C THR A 332 12.94 6.03 31.06
N ASP A 333 11.81 6.57 30.55
CA ASP A 333 10.57 6.71 31.31
C ASP A 333 9.81 5.38 31.38
N THR A 334 9.91 4.72 32.53
CA THR A 334 9.26 3.44 32.78
C THR A 334 7.74 3.51 32.74
N ASN A 335 7.14 4.68 33.04
CA ASN A 335 5.68 4.85 33.02
C ASN A 335 5.19 4.95 31.58
N GLU A 336 5.87 5.73 30.76
CA GLU A 336 5.57 5.85 29.33
C GLU A 336 5.65 4.48 28.62
N ILE A 337 6.68 3.68 28.92
CA ILE A 337 6.85 2.33 28.35
C ILE A 337 5.71 1.41 28.81
N LYS A 338 5.35 1.43 30.09
CA LYS A 338 4.22 0.62 30.62
C LYS A 338 2.88 1.00 30.00
N GLN A 339 2.64 2.30 29.83
CA GLN A 339 1.44 2.80 29.16
C GLN A 339 1.37 2.32 27.72
N PHE A 340 2.48 2.35 26.99
CA PHE A 340 2.53 1.82 25.63
C PHE A 340 2.23 0.31 25.58
N ILE A 341 2.87 -0.50 26.44
CA ILE A 341 2.64 -1.96 26.47
C ILE A 341 1.19 -2.27 26.82
N TYR A 342 0.61 -1.56 27.80
CA TYR A 342 -0.80 -1.72 28.15
C TYR A 342 -1.71 -1.37 26.98
N ALA A 343 -1.51 -0.19 26.37
CA ALA A 343 -2.30 0.27 25.24
C ALA A 343 -2.23 -0.70 24.03
N TYR A 344 -1.04 -1.26 23.78
CA TYR A 344 -0.82 -2.28 22.75
C TYR A 344 -1.75 -3.48 22.94
N TRP A 345 -1.84 -4.01 24.16
CA TRP A 345 -2.68 -5.18 24.46
C TRP A 345 -4.15 -4.83 24.60
N ALA A 346 -4.49 -3.65 25.11
CA ALA A 346 -5.86 -3.15 25.17
C ALA A 346 -6.47 -2.96 23.78
N ASN A 347 -5.64 -2.65 22.76
CA ASN A 347 -6.10 -2.59 21.38
C ASN A 347 -6.32 -3.98 20.77
N LYS A 348 -5.49 -4.97 21.13
CA LYS A 348 -5.62 -6.35 20.62
C LYS A 348 -6.74 -7.14 21.31
N ASP A 349 -6.94 -6.92 22.58
CA ASP A 349 -8.03 -7.51 23.37
C ASP A 349 -8.54 -6.48 24.38
N PRO A 350 -9.53 -5.65 24.00
CA PRO A 350 -10.08 -4.60 24.86
C PRO A 350 -10.76 -5.14 26.14
N GLN A 351 -11.22 -6.39 26.11
CA GLN A 351 -11.92 -6.98 27.26
C GLN A 351 -10.95 -7.53 28.30
N ASN A 352 -9.82 -8.12 27.86
CA ASN A 352 -8.88 -8.78 28.75
C ASN A 352 -7.41 -8.58 28.34
N PRO A 353 -6.88 -7.33 28.35
CA PRO A 353 -5.51 -7.04 27.91
C PRO A 353 -4.44 -7.82 28.68
N GLU A 354 -4.63 -7.98 29.99
CA GLU A 354 -3.71 -8.73 30.87
C GLU A 354 -3.63 -10.20 30.47
N LYS A 355 -4.78 -10.83 30.22
CA LYS A 355 -4.82 -12.24 29.79
C LYS A 355 -4.19 -12.43 28.41
N ALA A 356 -4.43 -11.51 27.48
CA ALA A 356 -3.82 -11.52 26.16
C ALA A 356 -2.28 -11.42 26.26
N TRP A 357 -1.78 -10.53 27.13
CA TRP A 357 -0.35 -10.39 27.44
C TRP A 357 0.22 -11.68 28.03
N GLN A 358 -0.41 -12.26 29.04
CA GLN A 358 0.05 -13.49 29.69
C GLN A 358 0.12 -14.66 28.70
N ASN A 359 -0.92 -14.87 27.91
CA ASN A 359 -0.97 -15.89 26.85
C ASN A 359 0.17 -15.69 25.82
N TYR A 360 0.52 -14.44 25.55
CA TYR A 360 1.63 -14.14 24.63
C TYR A 360 2.99 -14.43 25.26
N LEU A 361 3.19 -14.13 26.54
CA LEU A 361 4.42 -14.49 27.25
C LEU A 361 4.64 -16.01 27.28
N GLU A 362 3.60 -16.81 27.48
CA GLU A 362 3.68 -18.27 27.39
C GLU A 362 4.12 -18.73 25.98
N LYS A 363 3.60 -18.08 24.92
CA LYS A 363 4.05 -18.35 23.55
C LYS A 363 5.52 -17.98 23.33
N ILE A 364 5.96 -16.86 23.88
CA ILE A 364 7.38 -16.42 23.82
C ILE A 364 8.28 -17.45 24.51
N GLU A 365 7.87 -17.94 25.68
CA GLU A 365 8.63 -18.98 26.41
C GLU A 365 8.75 -20.27 25.59
N ALA A 366 7.64 -20.76 25.06
CA ALA A 366 7.62 -21.94 24.20
C ALA A 366 8.48 -21.76 22.93
N VAL A 367 8.41 -20.59 22.31
CA VAL A 367 9.24 -20.25 21.14
C VAL A 367 10.71 -20.18 21.50
N ASN A 368 11.06 -19.60 22.66
CA ASN A 368 12.44 -19.57 23.14
C ASN A 368 12.96 -20.96 23.42
N GLN A 369 12.19 -21.83 24.04
CA GLN A 369 12.60 -23.23 24.30
C GLN A 369 12.86 -23.99 23.00
N LYS A 370 12.01 -23.77 21.97
CA LYS A 370 12.06 -24.54 20.72
C LYS A 370 13.05 -24.01 19.69
N TYR A 371 13.16 -22.69 19.57
CA TYR A 371 13.85 -22.06 18.44
C TYR A 371 15.08 -21.23 18.82
N SER A 372 15.49 -21.16 20.11
CA SER A 372 16.72 -20.49 20.48
C SER A 372 17.94 -21.17 19.87
N THR A 373 18.91 -20.36 19.51
CA THR A 373 20.25 -20.79 19.14
C THR A 373 21.21 -20.57 20.32
N GLN A 374 22.50 -20.86 20.17
CA GLN A 374 23.50 -20.58 21.20
C GLN A 374 23.64 -19.08 21.52
N ILE A 375 23.29 -18.18 20.55
CA ILE A 375 23.52 -16.74 20.66
C ILE A 375 22.26 -15.90 20.54
N ARG A 376 21.13 -16.46 20.07
CA ARG A 376 19.87 -15.74 19.85
C ARG A 376 18.73 -16.40 20.60
N LYS A 377 17.90 -15.58 21.27
CA LYS A 377 16.62 -16.04 21.81
C LYS A 377 15.70 -16.47 20.69
N GLY A 378 14.81 -17.43 20.95
CA GLY A 378 13.96 -18.02 19.93
C GLY A 378 13.08 -17.02 19.18
N TYR A 379 12.51 -16.01 19.88
CA TYR A 379 11.68 -14.99 19.26
C TYR A 379 12.45 -14.07 18.28
N LEU A 380 13.79 -14.03 18.34
CA LEU A 380 14.68 -13.29 17.44
C LEU A 380 15.13 -14.11 16.23
N THR A 381 14.78 -15.39 16.17
CA THR A 381 15.06 -16.25 15.01
C THR A 381 13.94 -16.14 13.97
N ASP A 382 14.24 -16.46 12.71
CA ASP A 382 13.24 -16.41 11.64
C ASP A 382 12.08 -17.38 11.90
N ARG A 383 12.38 -18.60 12.42
CA ARG A 383 11.34 -19.56 12.79
C ARG A 383 10.48 -19.06 13.93
N GLY A 384 11.07 -18.48 14.96
CA GLY A 384 10.33 -17.90 16.09
C GLY A 384 9.46 -16.74 15.65
N ARG A 385 9.98 -15.85 14.80
CA ARG A 385 9.22 -14.74 14.21
C ARG A 385 7.99 -15.23 13.44
N VAL A 386 8.18 -16.19 12.54
CA VAL A 386 7.08 -16.75 11.73
C VAL A 386 6.05 -17.43 12.63
N TYR A 387 6.49 -18.22 13.61
CA TYR A 387 5.61 -18.89 14.57
C TYR A 387 4.76 -17.90 15.39
N LEU A 388 5.37 -16.82 15.88
CA LEU A 388 4.67 -15.80 16.67
C LEU A 388 3.66 -15.01 15.83
N LYS A 389 4.02 -14.71 14.58
CA LYS A 389 3.20 -13.89 13.66
C LYS A 389 2.02 -14.68 13.10
N TYR A 390 2.23 -15.93 12.70
CA TYR A 390 1.24 -16.73 11.97
C TYR A 390 0.68 -17.93 12.75
N GLY A 391 1.23 -18.17 13.96
CA GLY A 391 0.89 -19.36 14.75
C GLY A 391 1.67 -20.59 14.32
N PRO A 392 1.33 -21.76 14.91
CA PRO A 392 1.95 -23.02 14.54
C PRO A 392 1.57 -23.43 13.11
N PRO A 393 2.52 -23.93 12.30
CA PRO A 393 2.18 -24.48 10.99
C PRO A 393 1.36 -25.76 11.13
N ASN A 394 0.55 -26.07 10.10
CA ASN A 394 -0.22 -27.29 10.05
C ASN A 394 0.66 -28.52 9.85
N THR A 395 1.74 -28.40 9.08
CA THR A 395 2.71 -29.46 8.85
C THR A 395 4.12 -28.88 8.83
N ILE A 396 5.07 -29.63 9.40
CA ILE A 396 6.51 -29.35 9.33
C ILE A 396 7.18 -30.56 8.70
N VAL A 397 7.83 -30.37 7.58
CA VAL A 397 8.75 -31.34 7.01
C VAL A 397 10.17 -30.89 7.35
N GLN A 398 10.94 -31.75 8.03
CA GLN A 398 12.32 -31.48 8.40
C GLN A 398 13.23 -32.52 7.76
N ASN A 399 14.30 -32.05 7.12
CA ASN A 399 15.33 -32.94 6.58
C ASN A 399 16.73 -32.40 6.87
N GLU A 400 17.47 -33.16 7.66
CA GLU A 400 18.82 -32.78 8.09
C GLU A 400 19.93 -33.42 7.20
N ASN A 401 19.60 -34.49 6.48
CA ASN A 401 20.53 -35.33 5.76
C ASN A 401 20.21 -35.49 4.27
N GLU A 402 19.59 -34.50 3.66
CA GLU A 402 19.32 -34.50 2.22
C GLU A 402 20.64 -34.48 1.44
N PRO A 403 20.85 -35.39 0.45
CA PRO A 403 22.03 -35.34 -0.41
C PRO A 403 22.12 -33.98 -1.13
N ASN A 404 23.30 -33.35 -1.09
CA ASN A 404 23.62 -32.08 -1.74
C ASN A 404 22.74 -30.89 -1.32
N ALA A 405 22.06 -30.95 -0.18
CA ALA A 405 21.31 -29.82 0.38
C ALA A 405 21.81 -29.46 1.77
N PHE A 406 21.62 -28.20 2.18
CA PHE A 406 21.73 -27.81 3.58
C PHE A 406 20.54 -28.39 4.36
N PRO A 407 20.67 -28.64 5.68
CA PRO A 407 19.54 -28.97 6.51
C PRO A 407 18.41 -27.95 6.33
N TYR A 408 17.17 -28.39 6.18
CA TYR A 408 16.05 -27.52 5.93
C TYR A 408 14.78 -27.96 6.62
N GLU A 409 13.86 -27.00 6.79
CA GLU A 409 12.48 -27.21 7.22
C GLU A 409 11.53 -26.53 6.22
N ILE A 410 10.44 -27.21 5.88
CA ILE A 410 9.33 -26.66 5.12
C ILE A 410 8.12 -26.63 6.05
N TRP A 411 7.65 -25.42 6.34
CA TRP A 411 6.45 -25.20 7.14
C TRP A 411 5.27 -24.93 6.21
N HIS A 412 4.23 -25.71 6.35
CA HIS A 412 3.02 -25.61 5.56
C HIS A 412 1.86 -25.11 6.39
N TYR A 413 1.24 -24.03 5.91
CA TYR A 413 0.02 -23.45 6.41
C TYR A 413 -1.10 -23.70 5.44
N TYR A 414 -2.19 -24.35 5.86
CA TYR A 414 -3.36 -24.55 5.01
C TYR A 414 -4.03 -23.23 4.68
N GLU A 415 -4.07 -22.33 5.68
CA GLU A 415 -4.57 -20.96 5.53
C GLU A 415 -3.74 -20.00 6.41
N VAL A 416 -3.37 -18.85 5.86
CA VAL A 416 -2.73 -17.75 6.59
C VAL A 416 -3.14 -16.43 5.97
N ASN A 417 -3.65 -15.48 6.76
CA ASN A 417 -4.13 -14.17 6.32
C ASN A 417 -5.12 -14.22 5.13
N GLY A 418 -6.00 -15.23 5.08
CA GLY A 418 -6.94 -15.44 3.97
C GLY A 418 -6.32 -16.02 2.70
N GLU A 419 -5.03 -16.37 2.72
CA GLU A 419 -4.36 -17.05 1.63
C GLU A 419 -4.18 -18.54 1.93
N PHE A 420 -4.47 -19.40 0.96
CA PHE A 420 -4.44 -20.85 1.13
C PHE A 420 -3.15 -21.47 0.62
N ASN A 421 -2.79 -22.65 1.20
CA ASN A 421 -1.67 -23.49 0.77
C ASN A 421 -0.33 -22.75 0.73
N LYS A 422 0.02 -22.07 1.83
CA LYS A 422 1.22 -21.25 1.95
C LYS A 422 2.36 -21.95 2.66
N LYS A 423 3.58 -21.66 2.23
CA LYS A 423 4.78 -22.34 2.72
C LYS A 423 5.86 -21.36 3.10
N PHE A 424 6.65 -21.77 4.10
CA PHE A 424 7.92 -21.15 4.47
C PHE A 424 9.02 -22.21 4.38
N VAL A 425 10.13 -21.87 3.75
CA VAL A 425 11.31 -22.72 3.67
C VAL A 425 12.41 -22.09 4.51
N PHE A 426 12.87 -22.83 5.49
CA PHE A 426 14.01 -22.47 6.34
C PHE A 426 15.17 -23.40 6.06
N TYR A 427 16.39 -22.90 6.14
CA TYR A 427 17.60 -23.70 5.94
C TYR A 427 18.68 -23.33 6.95
N ASN A 428 19.63 -24.22 7.20
CA ASN A 428 20.74 -24.02 8.11
C ASN A 428 22.07 -23.98 7.34
N PRO A 429 22.45 -22.81 6.76
CA PRO A 429 23.68 -22.70 5.97
C PRO A 429 24.95 -22.80 6.80
N SER A 430 24.88 -22.44 8.08
CA SER A 430 26.03 -22.44 9.01
C SER A 430 26.33 -23.81 9.62
N LEU A 431 25.40 -24.76 9.49
CA LEU A 431 25.43 -26.07 10.12
C LEU A 431 25.61 -26.02 11.66
N THR A 432 25.23 -24.88 12.25
CA THR A 432 25.26 -24.71 13.71
C THR A 432 23.92 -25.10 14.32
N TYR A 433 23.96 -25.51 15.58
CA TYR A 433 22.77 -26.00 16.26
C TYR A 433 21.62 -25.00 16.20
N ASN A 434 20.49 -25.46 15.68
CA ASN A 434 19.20 -24.76 15.63
C ASN A 434 19.19 -23.39 14.89
N ASN A 435 20.23 -23.08 14.07
CA ASN A 435 20.38 -21.81 13.38
C ASN A 435 19.78 -21.86 11.96
N TYR A 436 18.46 -21.90 11.89
CA TYR A 436 17.73 -21.89 10.63
C TYR A 436 17.32 -20.46 10.27
N GLU A 437 17.57 -20.07 9.02
CA GLU A 437 17.25 -18.79 8.42
C GLU A 437 16.11 -18.95 7.40
N LEU A 438 15.28 -17.91 7.24
CA LEU A 438 14.24 -17.92 6.23
C LEU A 438 14.85 -17.84 4.82
N LEU A 439 14.67 -18.87 4.04
CA LEU A 439 15.17 -18.97 2.67
C LEU A 439 14.16 -18.50 1.63
N HIS A 440 12.87 -18.85 1.85
CA HIS A 440 11.80 -18.51 0.93
C HIS A 440 10.43 -18.58 1.62
N SER A 441 9.50 -17.76 1.15
CA SER A 441 8.07 -17.92 1.43
C SER A 441 7.22 -17.50 0.23
N ASP A 442 6.06 -18.15 0.07
CA ASP A 442 5.01 -17.78 -0.87
C ASP A 442 3.87 -16.99 -0.20
N VAL A 443 4.03 -16.62 1.07
CA VAL A 443 3.12 -15.72 1.79
C VAL A 443 3.37 -14.27 1.38
N ARG A 444 2.30 -13.57 1.03
CA ARG A 444 2.39 -12.15 0.64
C ARG A 444 2.97 -11.29 1.77
N GLY A 445 3.97 -10.47 1.43
CA GLY A 445 4.66 -9.60 2.38
C GLY A 445 5.80 -10.25 3.14
N GLU A 446 6.10 -11.53 2.89
CA GLU A 446 7.29 -12.22 3.38
C GLU A 446 8.37 -12.33 2.29
N TYR A 447 9.58 -12.76 2.69
CA TYR A 447 10.71 -12.88 1.78
C TYR A 447 10.46 -13.95 0.71
N ASN A 448 10.22 -13.52 -0.52
CA ASN A 448 10.06 -14.40 -1.67
C ASN A 448 11.37 -14.48 -2.46
N ASN A 449 11.96 -15.65 -2.52
CA ASN A 449 13.19 -15.91 -3.27
C ASN A 449 12.91 -16.97 -4.34
N PRO A 450 12.76 -16.59 -5.62
CA PRO A 450 12.51 -17.56 -6.68
C PRO A 450 13.65 -18.57 -6.88
N ASN A 451 14.87 -18.21 -6.49
CA ASN A 451 16.06 -19.05 -6.63
C ASN A 451 16.41 -19.80 -5.32
N TRP A 452 15.43 -20.03 -4.46
CA TRP A 452 15.66 -20.65 -3.16
C TRP A 452 16.25 -22.08 -3.27
N ARG A 453 15.87 -22.82 -4.29
CA ARG A 453 16.39 -24.17 -4.53
C ARG A 453 17.90 -24.19 -4.79
N GLN A 454 18.38 -23.23 -5.59
CA GLN A 454 19.81 -23.04 -5.84
C GLN A 454 20.60 -22.68 -4.57
N ARG A 455 19.98 -21.87 -3.70
CA ARG A 455 20.59 -21.50 -2.41
C ARG A 455 20.56 -22.65 -1.38
N LEU A 456 19.55 -23.50 -1.46
CA LEU A 456 19.44 -24.68 -0.60
C LEU A 456 20.53 -25.73 -0.94
N ALA A 457 20.90 -25.82 -2.22
CA ALA A 457 21.91 -26.76 -2.67
C ALA A 457 23.30 -26.42 -2.09
N ARG A 458 23.97 -27.44 -1.54
CA ARG A 458 25.40 -27.37 -1.23
C ARG A 458 26.16 -27.44 -2.53
N LYS A 459 27.02 -26.46 -2.83
CA LYS A 459 27.96 -26.54 -3.94
C LYS A 459 28.99 -27.64 -3.59
N VAL A 460 28.71 -28.83 -4.07
CA VAL A 460 29.78 -29.85 -4.15
C VAL A 460 30.56 -29.48 -5.41
N TYR A 461 31.87 -29.25 -5.25
CA TYR A 461 32.80 -29.14 -6.37
C TYR A 461 32.85 -30.50 -7.06
N SER A 462 31.87 -30.83 -7.88
CA SER A 462 32.00 -31.87 -8.91
C SER A 462 32.41 -31.17 -10.19
N SER A 463 33.45 -31.70 -10.84
CA SER A 463 33.96 -31.30 -12.14
C SER A 463 32.94 -31.50 -13.27
N GLY A 464 31.88 -30.70 -13.29
CA GLY A 464 30.81 -30.70 -14.25
C GLY A 464 30.45 -29.27 -14.62
N ASN A 465 30.19 -29.06 -15.88
CA ASN A 465 29.92 -27.85 -16.62
C ASN A 465 29.37 -26.67 -15.79
N PRO A 466 29.97 -25.45 -15.86
CA PRO A 466 29.48 -24.27 -15.16
C PRO A 466 28.14 -23.71 -15.67
N GLU A 467 27.56 -24.31 -16.71
CA GLU A 467 26.35 -23.83 -17.40
C GLU A 467 25.06 -24.54 -17.00
N ASP A 468 25.06 -25.50 -16.09
CA ASP A 468 23.84 -26.12 -15.57
C ASP A 468 23.20 -25.23 -14.51
N ASP A 469 22.33 -24.33 -14.92
CA ASP A 469 21.54 -23.43 -14.08
C ASP A 469 20.47 -24.13 -13.22
N ASN A 470 20.36 -25.44 -13.28
CA ASN A 470 19.40 -26.21 -12.48
C ASN A 470 20.17 -27.11 -11.53
N PRO A 471 20.19 -26.84 -10.19
CA PRO A 471 20.77 -27.75 -9.24
C PRO A 471 19.91 -29.02 -9.25
N GLU A 472 20.33 -30.03 -9.98
CA GLU A 472 19.85 -31.37 -9.73
C GLU A 472 20.30 -31.73 -8.33
N PHE A 473 19.38 -31.57 -7.38
CA PHE A 473 19.55 -32.20 -6.07
C PHE A 473 19.85 -33.66 -6.35
N GLY A 474 20.97 -34.18 -5.83
CA GLY A 474 21.49 -35.50 -6.16
C GLY A 474 20.42 -36.59 -6.16
N TRP A 475 20.71 -37.70 -6.81
CA TRP A 475 19.81 -38.85 -6.94
C TRP A 475 19.19 -39.21 -5.58
N GLY A 476 17.85 -39.25 -5.51
CA GLY A 476 17.12 -39.50 -4.25
C GLY A 476 16.70 -38.26 -3.47
N SER A 477 16.93 -37.04 -3.97
CA SER A 477 16.42 -35.82 -3.35
C SER A 477 14.90 -35.79 -3.35
N LYS A 478 14.33 -35.31 -2.21
CA LYS A 478 12.89 -35.15 -1.99
C LYS A 478 12.48 -33.68 -1.82
N VAL A 479 13.38 -32.72 -2.04
CA VAL A 479 13.12 -31.29 -1.81
C VAL A 479 11.87 -30.81 -2.53
N ASN A 480 11.71 -31.14 -3.81
CA ASN A 480 10.57 -30.75 -4.61
C ASN A 480 9.30 -31.45 -4.14
N ASP A 481 9.36 -32.76 -3.89
CA ASP A 481 8.21 -33.54 -3.39
C ASP A 481 7.71 -32.99 -2.05
N TYR A 482 8.62 -32.64 -1.14
CA TYR A 482 8.29 -32.08 0.17
C TYR A 482 7.77 -30.66 0.10
N PHE A 483 8.22 -29.88 -0.89
CA PHE A 483 7.67 -28.56 -1.10
C PHE A 483 6.29 -28.60 -1.75
N ASP A 484 6.09 -29.44 -2.77
CA ASP A 484 4.83 -29.54 -3.48
C ASP A 484 3.75 -30.22 -2.62
N ASN A 485 4.11 -31.28 -1.89
CA ASN A 485 3.24 -32.07 -1.03
C ASN A 485 3.83 -32.26 0.38
N PRO A 486 3.85 -31.25 1.23
CA PRO A 486 4.36 -31.36 2.60
C PRO A 486 3.51 -32.33 3.43
N ARG A 487 4.10 -33.42 3.90
CA ARG A 487 3.44 -34.48 4.67
C ARG A 487 4.19 -34.75 5.96
#